data_583c6742880bfbd953e685faa349ff54
#
_entry.id   583c6742880bfbd953e685faa349ff54
#
_cell.length_a   1.000
_cell.length_b   1.000
_cell.length_c   1.000
_cell.angle_alpha   90.00
_cell.angle_beta   90.00
_cell.angle_gamma   90.00
#
_symmetry.space_group_name_H-M   'P 1'
#
loop_
_entity.id
_entity.type
_entity.pdbx_description
1 polymer ?
#
loop_
_entity_poly.entity_id
_entity_poly.type
_entity_poly.pdbx_seq_one_letter_code
_entity_poly.pdbx_strand_id
1 'polypeptide(L)'
;MSRFIFAALGVLWVRGAAAQQVPARDLLDFPLGLSAEAAGLSSRMPAALWNPAATALPSAYRSELGFAGLATPQDQGVQLDMIGASYRVRRVTAAVSYVQADVSDIIRTESDPQSLGGEISYGTTMVSGGAAATWGDVSVGAAARYRRGTLDAANRRAFSLDGGLIVNRIAHTPARISFSTFLFSPWNHAEATTYLVAGDAPVARRDSTFELRAGYSWAQTESHGHDQYISANATYRRFEGGVGVLQTTYFGESARRVRLGLGLHYADYKLSLAREEGGGAFGASYQFVFTRSVK
;
A
#
# COMPACT_ATOMS: atom_id res chain seq x y z
N MET A 1 -3.54 7.97 40.46
CA MET A 1 -2.37 7.08 40.27
C MET A 1 -2.78 5.96 39.34
N SER A 2 -2.49 6.08 38.06
CA SER A 2 -2.84 5.08 37.03
C SER A 2 -1.54 4.44 36.53
N ARG A 3 -1.40 3.13 36.76
CA ARG A 3 -0.22 2.35 36.35
C ARG A 3 -0.40 1.98 34.87
N PHE A 4 0.40 2.57 34.00
CA PHE A 4 0.55 2.12 32.63
C PHE A 4 1.32 0.79 32.63
N ILE A 5 0.66 -0.28 32.22
CA ILE A 5 1.29 -1.56 31.94
C ILE A 5 1.85 -1.48 30.53
N PHE A 6 3.15 -1.33 30.39
CA PHE A 6 3.87 -1.59 29.14
C PHE A 6 3.99 -3.10 28.97
N ALA A 7 3.13 -3.69 28.11
CA ALA A 7 3.35 -5.05 27.64
C ALA A 7 4.46 -5.02 26.58
N ALA A 8 5.66 -5.44 26.97
CA ALA A 8 6.74 -5.69 26.04
C ALA A 8 6.39 -6.89 25.17
N LEU A 9 6.06 -6.66 23.89
CA LEU A 9 5.98 -7.70 22.88
C LEU A 9 7.39 -8.21 22.61
N GLY A 10 7.75 -9.30 23.27
CA GLY A 10 8.96 -10.08 22.97
C GLY A 10 8.79 -10.77 21.61
N VAL A 11 9.45 -10.26 20.60
CA VAL A 11 9.55 -10.90 19.29
C VAL A 11 10.47 -12.12 19.45
N LEU A 12 9.88 -13.30 19.55
CA LEU A 12 10.61 -14.57 19.47
C LEU A 12 11.10 -14.76 18.02
N TRP A 13 12.38 -14.55 17.82
CA TRP A 13 13.08 -14.92 16.59
C TRP A 13 13.23 -16.44 16.53
N VAL A 14 12.26 -17.13 15.96
CA VAL A 14 12.42 -18.53 15.57
C VAL A 14 13.05 -18.55 14.19
N ARG A 15 14.32 -18.90 14.09
CA ARG A 15 14.96 -19.25 12.82
C ARG A 15 14.35 -20.57 12.34
N GLY A 16 13.23 -20.51 11.65
CA GLY A 16 12.65 -21.62 10.91
C GLY A 16 13.43 -21.89 9.63
N ALA A 17 13.47 -23.13 9.18
CA ALA A 17 13.94 -23.52 7.85
C ALA A 17 13.31 -22.59 6.81
N ALA A 18 14.10 -22.12 5.84
CA ALA A 18 13.66 -21.19 4.81
C ALA A 18 12.42 -21.76 4.10
N ALA A 19 11.24 -21.35 4.54
CA ALA A 19 10.01 -21.63 3.84
C ALA A 19 10.17 -20.97 2.47
N GLN A 20 9.92 -21.71 1.41
CA GLN A 20 10.01 -21.12 0.08
C GLN A 20 8.91 -20.06 -0.03
N GLN A 21 9.30 -18.82 -0.18
CA GLN A 21 8.38 -17.68 -0.28
C GLN A 21 7.39 -17.87 -1.45
N VAL A 22 6.20 -17.29 -1.31
CA VAL A 22 5.22 -17.25 -2.38
C VAL A 22 5.74 -16.32 -3.49
N PRO A 23 5.80 -16.76 -4.76
CA PRO A 23 6.34 -15.97 -5.87
C PRO A 23 5.61 -14.63 -6.07
N ALA A 24 6.23 -13.74 -6.85
CA ALA A 24 5.68 -12.45 -7.28
C ALA A 24 5.26 -11.54 -6.12
N ARG A 25 6.02 -11.56 -5.00
CA ARG A 25 5.83 -10.66 -3.86
C ARG A 25 6.23 -9.22 -4.22
N ASP A 26 7.28 -9.08 -5.01
CA ASP A 26 7.84 -7.81 -5.50
C ASP A 26 6.84 -6.99 -6.33
N LEU A 27 5.89 -7.62 -7.01
CA LEU A 27 4.82 -6.91 -7.70
C LEU A 27 3.92 -6.13 -6.73
N LEU A 28 3.83 -6.54 -5.47
CA LEU A 28 3.08 -5.83 -4.46
C LEU A 28 3.86 -4.67 -3.80
N ASP A 29 5.12 -4.44 -4.18
CA ASP A 29 5.90 -3.29 -3.74
C ASP A 29 5.62 -2.03 -4.58
N PHE A 30 4.95 -2.18 -5.73
CA PHE A 30 4.44 -1.05 -6.50
C PHE A 30 3.40 -0.25 -5.70
N PRO A 31 3.37 1.08 -5.84
CA PRO A 31 2.55 1.98 -5.00
C PRO A 31 1.05 1.96 -5.35
N LEU A 32 0.47 0.80 -5.54
CA LEU A 32 -0.92 0.64 -5.97
C LEU A 32 -1.89 1.35 -5.02
N GLY A 33 -2.75 2.17 -5.58
CA GLY A 33 -3.74 2.94 -4.85
C GLY A 33 -3.22 4.22 -4.18
N LEU A 34 -1.92 4.53 -4.31
CA LEU A 34 -1.30 5.73 -3.74
C LEU A 34 -1.09 6.79 -4.82
N SER A 35 -1.50 8.03 -4.56
CA SER A 35 -1.13 9.17 -5.39
C SER A 35 0.31 9.62 -5.05
N ALA A 36 0.47 10.66 -4.23
CA ALA A 36 1.77 11.06 -3.71
C ALA A 36 1.83 11.01 -2.17
N GLU A 37 0.81 10.46 -1.53
CA GLU A 37 0.77 10.31 -0.08
C GLU A 37 1.65 9.16 0.39
N ALA A 38 2.05 9.22 1.66
CA ALA A 38 2.72 8.10 2.32
C ALA A 38 1.76 6.91 2.48
N ALA A 39 2.23 5.71 2.16
CA ALA A 39 1.44 4.48 2.12
C ALA A 39 0.60 4.24 3.39
N GLY A 40 1.19 4.39 4.57
CA GLY A 40 0.51 4.15 5.84
C GLY A 40 -0.54 5.18 6.24
N LEU A 41 -0.62 6.34 5.57
CA LEU A 41 -1.49 7.47 5.92
C LEU A 41 -2.62 7.73 4.93
N SER A 42 -2.59 7.09 3.78
CA SER A 42 -3.66 7.25 2.80
C SER A 42 -4.94 6.60 3.30
N SER A 43 -6.04 7.37 3.26
CA SER A 43 -7.33 7.00 3.86
C SER A 43 -8.38 6.53 2.85
N ARG A 44 -8.00 6.31 1.60
CA ARG A 44 -8.93 5.84 0.56
C ARG A 44 -8.87 4.34 0.38
N MET A 45 -9.97 3.74 -0.06
CA MET A 45 -10.14 2.28 -0.13
C MET A 45 -9.00 1.55 -0.84
N PRO A 46 -8.53 1.95 -2.04
CA PRO A 46 -7.39 1.26 -2.65
C PRO A 46 -6.12 1.35 -1.81
N ALA A 47 -5.84 2.50 -1.20
CA ALA A 47 -4.67 2.71 -0.36
C ALA A 47 -4.76 2.02 1.02
N ALA A 48 -5.95 1.61 1.44
CA ALA A 48 -6.16 0.78 2.62
C ALA A 48 -5.47 -0.59 2.53
N LEU A 49 -5.01 -0.97 1.33
CA LEU A 49 -4.10 -2.10 1.12
C LEU A 49 -2.89 -2.03 2.05
N TRP A 50 -2.33 -0.85 2.27
CA TRP A 50 -1.08 -0.63 3.01
C TRP A 50 -1.27 -0.50 4.52
N ASN A 51 -2.45 -0.07 4.96
CA ASN A 51 -2.76 0.07 6.38
C ASN A 51 -4.23 -0.27 6.65
N PRO A 52 -4.53 -1.38 7.33
CA PRO A 52 -5.92 -1.74 7.63
C PRO A 52 -6.68 -0.67 8.41
N ALA A 53 -6.03 0.14 9.24
CA ALA A 53 -6.68 1.22 9.97
C ALA A 53 -7.23 2.34 9.05
N ALA A 54 -6.67 2.46 7.83
CA ALA A 54 -7.11 3.43 6.84
C ALA A 54 -8.47 3.09 6.21
N THR A 55 -9.00 1.89 6.43
CA THR A 55 -10.37 1.53 6.01
C THR A 55 -11.45 2.20 6.84
N ALA A 56 -11.10 2.77 8.00
CA ALA A 56 -12.05 3.46 8.86
C ALA A 56 -12.64 4.69 8.14
N LEU A 57 -13.88 4.58 7.68
CA LEU A 57 -14.56 5.65 6.97
C LEU A 57 -14.88 6.83 7.89
N PRO A 58 -14.72 8.08 7.40
CA PRO A 58 -15.22 9.26 8.07
C PRO A 58 -16.72 9.15 8.38
N SER A 59 -17.17 9.83 9.43
CA SER A 59 -18.57 9.75 9.88
C SER A 59 -19.60 10.19 8.84
N ALA A 60 -19.20 10.97 7.84
CA ALA A 60 -20.05 11.45 6.76
C ALA A 60 -20.40 10.36 5.73
N TYR A 61 -19.64 9.25 5.67
CA TYR A 61 -19.83 8.21 4.66
C TYR A 61 -20.20 6.87 5.29
N ARG A 62 -21.07 6.14 4.60
CA ARG A 62 -21.54 4.82 5.00
C ARG A 62 -20.85 3.70 4.23
N SER A 63 -20.54 3.93 2.98
CA SER A 63 -19.81 2.98 2.15
C SER A 63 -18.85 3.68 1.21
N GLU A 64 -17.83 2.96 0.77
CA GLU A 64 -16.91 3.39 -0.26
C GLU A 64 -16.60 2.22 -1.19
N LEU A 65 -16.58 2.50 -2.49
CA LEU A 65 -16.11 1.61 -3.53
C LEU A 65 -14.86 2.23 -4.14
N GLY A 66 -13.81 1.44 -4.32
CA GLY A 66 -12.55 1.89 -4.91
C GLY A 66 -12.06 0.95 -5.98
N PHE A 67 -11.46 1.55 -7.00
CA PHE A 67 -10.71 0.85 -8.06
C PHE A 67 -9.37 1.55 -8.25
N ALA A 68 -8.31 0.76 -8.44
CA ALA A 68 -7.00 1.26 -8.82
C ALA A 68 -6.40 0.38 -9.89
N GLY A 69 -5.78 1.00 -10.90
CA GLY A 69 -4.99 0.34 -11.91
C GLY A 69 -3.61 0.98 -11.98
N LEU A 70 -2.56 0.18 -12.12
CA LEU A 70 -1.19 0.60 -12.33
C LEU A 70 -0.59 -0.20 -13.47
N ALA A 71 0.12 0.48 -14.36
CA ALA A 71 0.85 -0.16 -15.44
C ALA A 71 2.21 0.50 -15.65
N THR A 72 3.19 -0.29 -16.08
CA THR A 72 4.44 0.23 -16.66
C THR A 72 4.33 0.22 -18.19
N PRO A 73 4.98 1.15 -18.90
CA PRO A 73 4.97 1.12 -20.35
C PRO A 73 5.76 -0.07 -20.85
N GLN A 74 5.16 -0.79 -21.76
CA GLN A 74 5.72 -1.67 -22.77
C GLN A 74 6.81 -2.71 -22.44
N ASP A 75 7.01 -3.65 -23.30
CA ASP A 75 8.06 -4.69 -23.47
C ASP A 75 8.34 -5.61 -22.24
N GLN A 76 8.05 -5.18 -21.04
CA GLN A 76 8.05 -5.95 -19.78
C GLN A 76 6.93 -5.42 -18.88
N GLY A 77 5.71 -5.40 -19.44
CA GLY A 77 4.56 -4.72 -18.84
C GLY A 77 4.14 -5.30 -17.50
N VAL A 78 4.48 -4.62 -16.41
CA VAL A 78 3.84 -4.87 -15.11
C VAL A 78 2.46 -4.25 -15.14
N GLN A 79 1.45 -5.03 -14.82
CA GLN A 79 0.07 -4.58 -14.64
C GLN A 79 -0.42 -4.98 -13.26
N LEU A 80 -1.02 -4.03 -12.55
CA LEU A 80 -1.69 -4.26 -11.28
C LEU A 80 -3.09 -3.66 -11.32
N ASP A 81 -4.06 -4.43 -10.87
CA ASP A 81 -5.43 -4.00 -10.72
C ASP A 81 -5.95 -4.33 -9.32
N MET A 82 -6.73 -3.42 -8.76
CA MET A 82 -7.37 -3.60 -7.47
C MET A 82 -8.81 -3.09 -7.51
N ILE A 83 -9.71 -3.86 -6.96
CA ILE A 83 -11.05 -3.43 -6.61
C ILE A 83 -11.30 -3.66 -5.13
N GLY A 84 -12.01 -2.74 -4.48
CA GLY A 84 -12.33 -2.90 -3.08
C GLY A 84 -13.59 -2.15 -2.70
N ALA A 85 -14.23 -2.62 -1.63
CA ALA A 85 -15.41 -2.02 -1.05
C ALA A 85 -15.32 -2.00 0.46
N SER A 86 -15.87 -0.97 1.07
CA SER A 86 -16.00 -0.87 2.52
C SER A 86 -17.40 -0.42 2.92
N TYR A 87 -17.85 -0.87 4.10
CA TYR A 87 -19.14 -0.52 4.65
C TYR A 87 -19.02 -0.29 6.15
N ARG A 88 -19.57 0.84 6.62
CA ARG A 88 -19.53 1.23 8.03
C ARG A 88 -20.81 0.90 8.75
N VAL A 89 -20.64 0.21 9.87
CA VAL A 89 -21.70 -0.04 10.86
C VAL A 89 -21.29 0.61 12.18
N ARG A 90 -21.94 1.68 12.56
CA ARG A 90 -21.61 2.49 13.74
C ARG A 90 -20.16 3.01 13.68
N ARG A 91 -19.26 2.49 14.53
CA ARG A 91 -17.85 2.88 14.62
C ARG A 91 -16.90 1.94 13.89
N VAL A 92 -17.40 0.83 13.40
CA VAL A 92 -16.62 -0.20 12.71
C VAL A 92 -16.87 -0.11 11.22
N THR A 93 -15.83 -0.11 10.42
CA THR A 93 -15.88 -0.25 8.98
C THR A 93 -15.32 -1.61 8.61
N ALA A 94 -16.12 -2.44 7.96
CA ALA A 94 -15.66 -3.67 7.32
C ALA A 94 -15.23 -3.36 5.88
N ALA A 95 -14.20 -4.05 5.38
CA ALA A 95 -13.70 -3.88 4.03
C ALA A 95 -13.30 -5.21 3.41
N VAL A 96 -13.47 -5.29 2.10
CA VAL A 96 -12.98 -6.40 1.27
C VAL A 96 -12.28 -5.83 0.05
N SER A 97 -11.23 -6.52 -0.42
CA SER A 97 -10.55 -6.14 -1.65
C SER A 97 -9.98 -7.35 -2.38
N TYR A 98 -9.81 -7.18 -3.68
CA TYR A 98 -9.13 -8.11 -4.58
C TYR A 98 -8.04 -7.34 -5.33
N VAL A 99 -6.85 -7.93 -5.39
CA VAL A 99 -5.69 -7.41 -6.12
C VAL A 99 -5.22 -8.51 -7.07
N GLN A 100 -4.90 -8.10 -8.29
CA GLN A 100 -4.20 -8.91 -9.26
C GLN A 100 -2.98 -8.13 -9.74
N ALA A 101 -1.85 -8.82 -9.89
CA ALA A 101 -0.63 -8.26 -10.44
C ALA A 101 0.07 -9.32 -11.28
N ASP A 102 0.51 -8.95 -12.46
CA ASP A 102 1.22 -9.82 -13.39
C ASP A 102 2.25 -9.07 -14.23
N VAL A 103 3.19 -9.82 -14.75
CA VAL A 103 4.15 -9.36 -15.75
C VAL A 103 3.90 -10.15 -17.02
N SER A 104 3.62 -9.43 -18.10
CA SER A 104 3.47 -10.02 -19.44
C SER A 104 4.82 -10.14 -20.15
N ASP A 105 4.86 -10.99 -21.16
CA ASP A 105 5.97 -11.09 -22.12
C ASP A 105 7.32 -11.57 -21.56
N ILE A 106 7.32 -12.32 -20.46
CA ILE A 106 8.55 -12.98 -19.99
C ILE A 106 8.81 -14.20 -20.88
N ILE A 107 9.76 -14.04 -21.80
CA ILE A 107 10.12 -15.09 -22.77
C ILE A 107 11.09 -16.06 -22.10
N ARG A 108 10.79 -17.35 -22.22
CA ARG A 108 11.71 -18.42 -21.83
C ARG A 108 12.81 -18.54 -22.89
N THR A 109 14.05 -18.34 -22.49
CA THR A 109 15.21 -18.63 -23.36
C THR A 109 15.60 -20.08 -23.15
N GLU A 110 15.49 -20.89 -24.21
CA GLU A 110 16.00 -22.26 -24.22
C GLU A 110 17.38 -22.32 -24.92
N SER A 111 18.15 -23.37 -24.64
CA SER A 111 19.47 -23.58 -25.26
C SER A 111 19.38 -23.95 -26.74
N ASP A 112 18.20 -24.29 -27.22
CA ASP A 112 17.92 -24.51 -28.65
C ASP A 112 17.39 -23.22 -29.29
N PRO A 113 18.16 -22.54 -30.16
CA PRO A 113 17.72 -21.30 -30.81
C PRO A 113 16.55 -21.47 -31.79
N GLN A 114 16.12 -22.69 -32.07
CA GLN A 114 14.97 -23.00 -32.95
C GLN A 114 13.68 -23.30 -32.16
N SER A 115 13.77 -23.53 -30.84
CA SER A 115 12.59 -23.65 -30.01
C SER A 115 12.11 -22.26 -29.64
N LEU A 116 10.91 -21.89 -30.09
CA LEU A 116 10.19 -20.77 -29.55
C LEU A 116 9.82 -21.14 -28.11
N GLY A 117 10.65 -20.69 -27.13
CA GLY A 117 10.39 -20.90 -25.71
C GLY A 117 9.01 -20.37 -25.35
N GLY A 118 8.29 -21.11 -24.53
CA GLY A 118 6.98 -20.66 -24.03
C GLY A 118 7.11 -19.43 -23.14
N GLU A 119 6.00 -18.74 -22.92
CA GLU A 119 5.94 -17.65 -21.95
C GLU A 119 6.07 -18.18 -20.51
N ILE A 120 6.75 -17.41 -19.65
CA ILE A 120 6.84 -17.65 -18.21
C ILE A 120 5.75 -16.85 -17.54
N SER A 121 4.80 -17.52 -16.91
CA SER A 121 3.79 -16.86 -16.08
C SER A 121 4.40 -16.34 -14.79
N TYR A 122 4.35 -15.04 -14.57
CA TYR A 122 4.79 -14.40 -13.32
C TYR A 122 3.72 -13.45 -12.82
N GLY A 123 3.10 -13.78 -11.70
CA GLY A 123 2.00 -12.97 -11.19
C GLY A 123 1.52 -13.37 -9.82
N THR A 124 0.67 -12.54 -9.26
CA THR A 124 0.04 -12.79 -7.96
C THR A 124 -1.40 -12.30 -7.91
N THR A 125 -2.22 -13.02 -7.16
CA THR A 125 -3.57 -12.57 -6.79
C THR A 125 -3.71 -12.56 -5.28
N MET A 126 -4.44 -11.59 -4.75
CA MET A 126 -4.67 -11.46 -3.31
C MET A 126 -6.11 -11.04 -3.02
N VAL A 127 -6.75 -11.78 -2.13
CA VAL A 127 -8.04 -11.40 -1.53
C VAL A 127 -7.80 -10.96 -0.10
N SER A 128 -8.38 -9.84 0.29
CA SER A 128 -8.27 -9.31 1.64
C SER A 128 -9.66 -9.06 2.23
N GLY A 129 -9.81 -9.35 3.50
CA GLY A 129 -10.97 -8.98 4.28
C GLY A 129 -10.53 -8.42 5.62
N GLY A 130 -11.12 -7.31 6.06
CA GLY A 130 -10.67 -6.65 7.28
C GLY A 130 -11.74 -5.76 7.89
N ALA A 131 -11.38 -5.20 9.04
CA ALA A 131 -12.21 -4.22 9.73
C ALA A 131 -11.33 -3.19 10.44
N ALA A 132 -11.85 -1.98 10.55
CA ALA A 132 -11.24 -0.90 11.29
C ALA A 132 -12.27 -0.15 12.14
N ALA A 133 -11.81 0.44 13.22
CA ALA A 133 -12.65 1.26 14.08
C ALA A 133 -11.90 2.51 14.51
N THR A 134 -12.66 3.61 14.72
CA THR A 134 -12.13 4.89 15.16
C THR A 134 -12.71 5.28 16.52
N TRP A 135 -11.84 5.67 17.44
CA TRP A 135 -12.16 6.23 18.76
C TRP A 135 -11.44 7.56 18.95
N GLY A 136 -12.18 8.65 18.86
CA GLY A 136 -11.58 9.99 18.87
C GLY A 136 -10.60 10.18 17.71
N ASP A 137 -9.36 10.45 18.03
CA ASP A 137 -8.29 10.68 17.07
C ASP A 137 -7.52 9.40 16.67
N VAL A 138 -7.90 8.24 17.22
CA VAL A 138 -7.20 6.95 16.97
C VAL A 138 -8.06 6.02 16.13
N SER A 139 -7.50 5.51 15.05
CA SER A 139 -8.07 4.44 14.23
C SER A 139 -7.19 3.19 14.35
N VAL A 140 -7.83 2.04 14.55
CA VAL A 140 -7.17 0.72 14.62
C VAL A 140 -7.84 -0.20 13.62
N GLY A 141 -7.07 -1.02 12.94
CA GLY A 141 -7.59 -1.97 11.97
C GLY A 141 -6.82 -3.28 11.93
N ALA A 142 -7.48 -4.31 11.45
CA ALA A 142 -6.88 -5.60 11.14
C ALA A 142 -7.45 -6.15 9.83
N ALA A 143 -6.63 -6.90 9.11
CA ALA A 143 -7.03 -7.57 7.87
C ALA A 143 -6.41 -8.96 7.78
N ALA A 144 -7.19 -9.90 7.27
CA ALA A 144 -6.74 -11.21 6.84
C ALA A 144 -6.58 -11.21 5.33
N ARG A 145 -5.50 -11.81 4.83
CA ARG A 145 -5.19 -11.87 3.40
C ARG A 145 -4.88 -13.29 2.99
N TYR A 146 -5.38 -13.65 1.82
CA TYR A 146 -5.03 -14.88 1.15
C TYR A 146 -4.40 -14.53 -0.20
N ARG A 147 -3.15 -14.91 -0.38
CA ARG A 147 -2.37 -14.64 -1.59
C ARG A 147 -1.98 -15.93 -2.30
N ARG A 148 -2.04 -15.88 -3.62
CA ARG A 148 -1.55 -16.91 -4.52
C ARG A 148 -0.54 -16.26 -5.46
N GLY A 149 0.69 -16.80 -5.50
CA GLY A 149 1.73 -16.37 -6.42
C GLY A 149 2.09 -17.48 -7.39
N THR A 150 2.38 -17.11 -8.63
CA THR A 150 2.74 -18.01 -9.74
C THR A 150 4.08 -17.58 -10.29
N LEU A 151 4.95 -18.55 -10.50
CA LEU A 151 6.17 -18.42 -11.28
C LEU A 151 6.29 -19.66 -12.16
N ASP A 152 6.09 -19.49 -13.46
CA ASP A 152 6.02 -20.57 -14.44
C ASP A 152 4.98 -21.65 -14.03
N ALA A 153 5.38 -22.91 -13.94
CA ALA A 153 4.53 -24.01 -13.47
C ALA A 153 4.35 -24.04 -11.94
N ALA A 154 5.18 -23.31 -11.18
CA ALA A 154 5.12 -23.28 -9.73
C ALA A 154 4.02 -22.33 -9.25
N ASN A 155 3.14 -22.85 -8.38
CA ASN A 155 2.05 -22.11 -7.77
C ASN A 155 2.05 -22.30 -6.26
N ARG A 156 2.09 -21.20 -5.51
CA ARG A 156 2.11 -21.23 -4.05
C ARG A 156 1.09 -20.28 -3.46
N ARG A 157 0.73 -20.55 -2.23
CA ARG A 157 -0.32 -19.82 -1.50
C ARG A 157 0.16 -19.50 -0.10
N ALA A 158 -0.25 -18.33 0.39
CA ALA A 158 -0.02 -17.92 1.77
C ALA A 158 -1.26 -17.26 2.35
N PHE A 159 -1.34 -17.32 3.68
CA PHE A 159 -2.27 -16.57 4.48
C PHE A 159 -1.49 -15.65 5.40
N SER A 160 -1.90 -14.41 5.51
CA SER A 160 -1.30 -13.41 6.39
C SER A 160 -2.36 -12.64 7.17
N LEU A 161 -1.95 -12.08 8.31
CA LEU A 161 -2.75 -11.19 9.14
C LEU A 161 -2.01 -9.87 9.29
N ASP A 162 -2.67 -8.77 8.96
CA ASP A 162 -2.09 -7.45 9.09
C ASP A 162 -2.77 -6.65 10.17
N GLY A 163 -2.00 -5.82 10.85
CA GLY A 163 -2.47 -4.85 11.82
C GLY A 163 -2.16 -3.42 11.36
N GLY A 164 -2.97 -2.47 11.83
CA GLY A 164 -2.76 -1.07 11.53
C GLY A 164 -3.24 -0.15 12.63
N LEU A 165 -2.55 0.98 12.77
CA LEU A 165 -2.86 2.07 13.68
C LEU A 165 -2.66 3.40 12.96
N ILE A 166 -3.57 4.34 13.15
CA ILE A 166 -3.42 5.74 12.74
C ILE A 166 -3.84 6.64 13.90
N VAL A 167 -2.98 7.58 14.26
CA VAL A 167 -3.29 8.67 15.19
C VAL A 167 -3.43 9.94 14.37
N ASN A 168 -4.64 10.49 14.29
CA ASN A 168 -4.98 11.63 13.41
C ASN A 168 -4.67 13.00 14.02
N ARG A 169 -4.30 13.04 15.33
CA ARG A 169 -3.98 14.28 16.02
C ARG A 169 -2.94 14.02 17.08
N ILE A 170 -1.81 14.72 17.02
CA ILE A 170 -0.71 14.57 17.96
C ILE A 170 -0.56 15.88 18.72
N ALA A 171 -0.62 15.83 20.06
CA ALA A 171 -0.47 17.00 20.93
C ALA A 171 -1.33 18.20 20.48
N HIS A 172 -2.59 17.95 20.11
CA HIS A 172 -3.57 18.95 19.63
C HIS A 172 -3.23 19.55 18.24
N THR A 173 -2.15 19.13 17.59
CA THR A 173 -1.83 19.53 16.22
C THR A 173 -2.48 18.56 15.22
N PRO A 174 -2.81 18.97 14.00
CA PRO A 174 -3.35 18.09 12.96
C PRO A 174 -2.25 17.23 12.30
N ALA A 175 -1.15 16.96 12.99
CA ALA A 175 -0.15 16.00 12.60
C ALA A 175 -0.66 14.57 12.78
N ARG A 176 -0.32 13.68 11.85
CA ARG A 176 -0.71 12.27 11.87
C ARG A 176 0.51 11.38 11.98
N ILE A 177 0.34 10.25 12.62
CA ILE A 177 1.32 9.15 12.61
C ILE A 177 0.60 7.84 12.38
N SER A 178 1.24 6.92 11.71
CA SER A 178 0.71 5.58 11.48
C SER A 178 1.77 4.51 11.64
N PHE A 179 1.29 3.33 11.98
CA PHE A 179 2.05 2.08 11.95
C PHE A 179 1.18 1.01 11.32
N SER A 180 1.77 0.16 10.48
CA SER A 180 1.09 -1.02 9.94
C SER A 180 2.06 -2.14 9.59
N THR A 181 1.52 -3.35 9.51
CA THR A 181 2.18 -4.51 8.91
C THR A 181 1.50 -4.86 7.60
N PHE A 182 2.27 -5.39 6.66
CA PHE A 182 1.78 -5.88 5.38
C PHE A 182 2.33 -7.27 5.11
N LEU A 183 1.45 -8.24 4.85
CA LEU A 183 1.74 -9.66 4.65
C LEU A 183 2.41 -10.33 5.87
N PHE A 184 1.98 -9.98 7.08
CA PHE A 184 2.51 -10.57 8.31
C PHE A 184 2.08 -12.04 8.45
N SER A 185 3.05 -12.97 8.38
CA SER A 185 2.79 -14.42 8.46
C SER A 185 3.83 -15.15 9.34
N PRO A 186 3.83 -14.89 10.65
CA PRO A 186 4.87 -15.37 11.57
C PRO A 186 4.86 -16.88 11.80
N TRP A 187 3.74 -17.57 11.50
CA TRP A 187 3.59 -19.00 11.76
C TRP A 187 4.24 -19.91 10.71
N ASN A 188 4.46 -19.45 9.49
CA ASN A 188 5.02 -20.27 8.41
C ASN A 188 6.07 -19.56 7.57
N HIS A 189 6.33 -18.27 7.84
CA HIS A 189 7.29 -17.43 7.09
C HIS A 189 7.17 -17.54 5.56
N ALA A 190 5.95 -17.82 5.08
CA ALA A 190 5.67 -17.96 3.64
C ALA A 190 5.70 -16.62 2.91
N GLU A 191 5.63 -15.51 3.65
CA GLU A 191 5.67 -14.14 3.16
C GLU A 191 6.79 -13.35 3.85
N ALA A 192 7.44 -12.47 3.10
CA ALA A 192 8.29 -11.44 3.66
C ALA A 192 7.40 -10.30 4.19
N THR A 193 7.39 -10.13 5.50
CA THR A 193 6.60 -9.08 6.14
C THR A 193 7.19 -7.71 5.88
N THR A 194 6.35 -6.72 5.55
CA THR A 194 6.74 -5.32 5.52
C THR A 194 6.16 -4.59 6.74
N TYR A 195 7.00 -3.88 7.46
CA TYR A 195 6.64 -2.98 8.55
C TYR A 195 6.67 -1.55 8.03
N LEU A 196 5.58 -0.80 8.18
CA LEU A 196 5.45 0.58 7.74
C LEU A 196 5.26 1.50 8.93
N VAL A 197 6.02 2.60 8.93
CA VAL A 197 5.81 3.74 9.81
C VAL A 197 5.70 4.98 8.95
N ALA A 198 4.70 5.82 9.19
CA ALA A 198 4.55 7.06 8.44
C ALA A 198 4.05 8.19 9.34
N GLY A 199 4.41 9.41 8.98
CA GLY A 199 3.93 10.60 9.65
C GLY A 199 3.79 11.76 8.66
N ASP A 200 2.82 12.64 8.89
CA ASP A 200 2.68 13.89 8.16
C ASP A 200 2.17 15.01 9.03
N ALA A 201 2.46 16.24 8.64
CA ALA A 201 1.99 17.43 9.32
C ALA A 201 1.65 18.54 8.31
N PRO A 202 0.68 19.42 8.60
CA PRO A 202 0.45 20.60 7.80
C PRO A 202 1.63 21.58 7.98
N VAL A 203 2.19 22.02 6.85
CA VAL A 203 3.26 23.03 6.79
C VAL A 203 2.67 24.41 6.56
N ALA A 204 1.60 24.48 5.76
CA ALA A 204 0.87 25.71 5.52
C ALA A 204 -0.62 25.40 5.37
N ARG A 205 -1.44 26.29 5.89
CA ARG A 205 -2.89 26.24 5.76
C ARG A 205 -3.45 27.64 5.61
N ARG A 206 -4.30 27.83 4.61
CA ARG A 206 -5.03 29.08 4.39
C ARG A 206 -6.51 28.76 4.31
N ASP A 207 -7.20 29.12 5.37
CA ASP A 207 -8.64 28.85 5.54
C ASP A 207 -8.98 27.35 5.36
N SER A 208 -10.17 27.05 4.93
CA SER A 208 -10.61 25.70 4.54
C SER A 208 -10.32 25.36 3.07
N THR A 209 -9.68 26.25 2.33
CA THR A 209 -9.52 26.11 0.86
C THR A 209 -8.17 25.59 0.44
N PHE A 210 -7.14 25.81 1.24
CA PHE A 210 -5.76 25.37 0.93
C PHE A 210 -5.09 24.75 2.14
N GLU A 211 -4.50 23.57 1.94
CA GLU A 211 -3.64 22.90 2.90
C GLU A 211 -2.43 22.29 2.19
N LEU A 212 -1.23 22.54 2.70
CA LEU A 212 0.01 21.89 2.29
C LEU A 212 0.49 21.02 3.44
N ARG A 213 0.72 19.75 3.20
CA ARG A 213 1.24 18.78 4.16
C ARG A 213 2.60 18.25 3.70
N ALA A 214 3.55 18.13 4.62
CA ALA A 214 4.79 17.39 4.42
C ALA A 214 4.70 16.06 5.14
N GLY A 215 5.18 15.00 4.50
CA GLY A 215 5.12 13.65 5.03
C GLY A 215 6.44 12.90 4.88
N TYR A 216 6.64 11.93 5.77
CA TYR A 216 7.73 10.97 5.73
C TYR A 216 7.18 9.58 6.02
N SER A 217 7.68 8.58 5.31
CA SER A 217 7.45 7.19 5.68
C SER A 217 8.70 6.35 5.53
N TRP A 218 8.74 5.31 6.33
CA TRP A 218 9.76 4.29 6.33
C TRP A 218 9.09 2.93 6.27
N ALA A 219 9.55 2.07 5.37
CA ALA A 219 9.11 0.71 5.23
C ALA A 219 10.31 -0.24 5.30
N GLN A 220 10.20 -1.29 6.08
CA GLN A 220 11.19 -2.35 6.20
C GLN A 220 10.56 -3.66 5.79
N THR A 221 11.08 -4.27 4.73
CA THR A 221 10.67 -5.61 4.31
C THR A 221 11.71 -6.63 4.79
N GLU A 222 11.25 -7.70 5.44
CA GLU A 222 12.10 -8.78 5.90
C GLU A 222 12.93 -9.34 4.74
N SER A 223 14.25 -9.46 4.94
CA SER A 223 15.20 -10.02 3.97
C SER A 223 15.36 -9.25 2.64
N HIS A 224 14.69 -8.10 2.45
CA HIS A 224 14.74 -7.38 1.18
C HIS A 224 15.35 -5.98 1.27
N GLY A 225 15.27 -5.29 2.40
CA GLY A 225 15.81 -3.94 2.54
C GLY A 225 14.78 -2.95 3.08
N HIS A 226 15.01 -1.66 2.86
CA HIS A 226 14.14 -0.62 3.37
C HIS A 226 13.88 0.49 2.35
N ASP A 227 12.73 1.09 2.48
CA ASP A 227 12.27 2.23 1.70
C ASP A 227 12.09 3.45 2.59
N GLN A 228 12.53 4.60 2.11
CA GLN A 228 12.29 5.91 2.70
C GLN A 228 11.56 6.79 1.71
N TYR A 229 10.46 7.38 2.12
CA TYR A 229 9.65 8.23 1.25
C TYR A 229 9.39 9.57 1.90
N ILE A 230 9.74 10.64 1.20
CA ILE A 230 9.46 12.02 1.60
C ILE A 230 8.45 12.59 0.62
N SER A 231 7.41 13.25 1.11
CA SER A 231 6.35 13.80 0.27
C SER A 231 5.91 15.19 0.69
N ALA A 232 5.40 15.93 -0.28
CA ALA A 232 4.65 17.16 -0.09
C ALA A 232 3.35 17.08 -0.88
N ASN A 233 2.23 17.30 -0.19
CA ASN A 233 0.88 17.17 -0.77
C ASN A 233 0.10 18.46 -0.50
N ALA A 234 -0.43 19.05 -1.56
CA ALA A 234 -1.26 20.25 -1.50
C ALA A 234 -2.70 19.91 -1.88
N THR A 235 -3.63 20.41 -1.09
CA THR A 235 -5.07 20.37 -1.41
C THR A 235 -5.55 21.80 -1.61
N TYR A 236 -6.18 22.07 -2.75
CA TYR A 236 -6.80 23.34 -3.05
C TYR A 236 -8.24 23.13 -3.53
N ARG A 237 -9.21 23.42 -2.69
CA ARG A 237 -10.63 23.20 -2.96
C ARG A 237 -10.91 21.73 -3.32
N ARG A 238 -11.10 21.46 -4.63
CA ARG A 238 -11.41 20.11 -5.18
C ARG A 238 -10.18 19.43 -5.79
N PHE A 239 -9.07 20.13 -5.88
CA PHE A 239 -7.85 19.63 -6.49
C PHE A 239 -6.86 19.18 -5.43
N GLU A 240 -6.20 18.09 -5.69
CA GLU A 240 -5.04 17.61 -4.93
C GLU A 240 -3.85 17.53 -5.87
N GLY A 241 -2.68 17.87 -5.37
CA GLY A 241 -1.41 17.70 -6.08
C GLY A 241 -0.35 17.29 -5.10
N GLY A 242 0.55 16.41 -5.51
CA GLY A 242 1.60 15.95 -4.65
C GLY A 242 2.86 15.56 -5.41
N VAL A 243 3.97 15.65 -4.70
CA VAL A 243 5.27 15.17 -5.14
C VAL A 243 5.92 14.40 -4.01
N GLY A 244 6.63 13.34 -4.34
CA GLY A 244 7.40 12.58 -3.37
C GLY A 244 8.66 12.00 -3.98
N VAL A 245 9.62 11.71 -3.12
CA VAL A 245 10.87 11.04 -3.47
C VAL A 245 10.97 9.78 -2.64
N LEU A 246 11.04 8.65 -3.31
CA LEU A 246 11.29 7.34 -2.73
C LEU A 246 12.77 7.01 -2.88
N GLN A 247 13.41 6.66 -1.79
CA GLN A 247 14.72 6.05 -1.78
C GLN A 247 14.59 4.61 -1.29
N THR A 248 14.89 3.68 -2.15
CA THR A 248 14.88 2.25 -1.89
C THR A 248 16.30 1.77 -1.70
N THR A 249 16.55 0.95 -0.69
CA THR A 249 17.86 0.32 -0.46
C THR A 249 17.68 -1.19 -0.39
N TYR A 250 18.20 -1.90 -1.39
CA TYR A 250 18.20 -3.35 -1.49
C TYR A 250 19.63 -3.89 -1.61
N PHE A 251 20.01 -4.84 -0.80
CA PHE A 251 21.33 -5.50 -0.84
C PHE A 251 22.53 -4.54 -0.91
N GLY A 252 22.41 -3.34 -0.30
CA GLY A 252 23.45 -2.32 -0.31
C GLY A 252 23.41 -1.38 -1.52
N GLU A 253 22.57 -1.63 -2.50
CA GLU A 253 22.33 -0.72 -3.60
C GLU A 253 21.16 0.23 -3.30
N SER A 254 21.29 1.47 -3.72
CA SER A 254 20.24 2.48 -3.52
C SER A 254 19.72 2.99 -4.85
N ALA A 255 18.40 3.01 -4.99
CA ALA A 255 17.71 3.61 -6.11
C ALA A 255 16.82 4.76 -5.64
N ARG A 256 16.66 5.80 -6.45
CA ARG A 256 15.75 6.92 -6.19
C ARG A 256 14.69 6.98 -7.26
N ARG A 257 13.45 7.21 -6.84
CA ARG A 257 12.30 7.40 -7.71
C ARG A 257 11.55 8.66 -7.31
N VAL A 258 11.01 9.36 -8.29
CA VAL A 258 10.16 10.53 -8.06
C VAL A 258 8.73 10.17 -8.39
N ARG A 259 7.81 10.47 -7.49
CA ARG A 259 6.38 10.27 -7.70
C ARG A 259 5.68 11.61 -7.78
N LEU A 260 4.85 11.76 -8.80
CA LEU A 260 3.96 12.91 -9.00
C LEU A 260 2.52 12.41 -8.96
N GLY A 261 1.67 13.13 -8.26
CA GLY A 261 0.26 12.79 -8.13
C GLY A 261 -0.66 13.98 -8.34
N LEU A 262 -1.79 13.76 -8.99
CA LEU A 262 -2.85 14.72 -9.17
C LEU A 262 -4.19 14.07 -8.78
N GLY A 263 -5.07 14.84 -8.16
CA GLY A 263 -6.38 14.36 -7.73
C GLY A 263 -7.47 15.41 -7.95
N LEU A 264 -8.68 14.92 -8.22
CA LEU A 264 -9.88 15.73 -8.35
C LEU A 264 -11.00 15.12 -7.51
N HIS A 265 -11.59 15.94 -6.66
CA HIS A 265 -12.79 15.61 -5.90
C HIS A 265 -14.01 16.26 -6.54
N TYR A 266 -15.03 15.47 -6.87
CA TYR A 266 -16.29 15.97 -7.37
C TYR A 266 -17.46 15.23 -6.72
N ALA A 267 -18.24 15.93 -5.93
CA ALA A 267 -19.32 15.35 -5.12
C ALA A 267 -18.78 14.17 -4.26
N ASP A 268 -19.30 12.97 -4.48
CA ASP A 268 -18.95 11.75 -3.77
C ASP A 268 -17.83 10.94 -4.48
N TYR A 269 -17.24 11.51 -5.54
CA TYR A 269 -16.22 10.86 -6.36
C TYR A 269 -14.84 11.48 -6.11
N LYS A 270 -13.82 10.65 -6.14
CA LYS A 270 -12.42 11.06 -6.26
C LYS A 270 -11.77 10.30 -7.41
N LEU A 271 -11.10 11.05 -8.28
CA LEU A 271 -10.20 10.52 -9.31
C LEU A 271 -8.77 10.98 -8.98
N SER A 272 -7.82 10.08 -9.02
CA SER A 272 -6.41 10.42 -8.86
C SER A 272 -5.60 9.74 -9.95
N LEU A 273 -4.58 10.46 -10.42
CA LEU A 273 -3.58 9.99 -11.36
C LEU A 273 -2.22 10.13 -10.69
N ALA A 274 -1.33 9.17 -10.88
CA ALA A 274 0.05 9.31 -10.43
C ALA A 274 1.01 8.70 -11.45
N ARG A 275 2.21 9.24 -11.45
CA ARG A 275 3.36 8.74 -12.21
C ARG A 275 4.54 8.63 -11.27
N GLU A 276 5.22 7.50 -11.29
CA GLU A 276 6.48 7.31 -10.60
C GLU A 276 7.60 7.11 -11.63
N GLU A 277 8.64 7.91 -11.52
CA GLU A 277 9.83 7.84 -12.38
C GLU A 277 11.07 7.52 -11.57
N GLY A 278 12.04 6.86 -12.19
CA GLY A 278 13.34 6.60 -11.60
C GLY A 278 13.92 5.25 -12.00
N GLY A 279 15.20 5.08 -11.67
CA GLY A 279 15.96 3.90 -12.08
C GLY A 279 15.43 2.60 -11.55
N GLY A 280 14.86 1.82 -12.41
CA GLY A 280 14.44 0.46 -12.20
C GLY A 280 14.30 -0.23 -13.55
N ALA A 281 14.35 -1.55 -13.55
CA ALA A 281 14.26 -2.36 -14.78
C ALA A 281 12.94 -2.14 -15.53
N PHE A 282 11.89 -1.70 -14.85
CA PHE A 282 10.54 -1.53 -15.42
C PHE A 282 10.22 -0.08 -15.87
N GLY A 283 11.17 0.85 -15.78
CA GLY A 283 10.95 2.24 -16.19
C GLY A 283 9.97 3.01 -15.31
N ALA A 284 9.19 3.93 -15.92
CA ALA A 284 8.16 4.70 -15.23
C ALA A 284 6.89 3.86 -15.02
N SER A 285 6.20 4.04 -13.90
CA SER A 285 4.86 3.48 -13.69
C SER A 285 3.81 4.58 -13.71
N TYR A 286 2.63 4.25 -14.23
CA TYR A 286 1.46 5.10 -14.30
C TYR A 286 0.32 4.42 -13.57
N GLN A 287 -0.39 5.18 -12.76
CA GLN A 287 -1.57 4.64 -12.12
C GLN A 287 -2.74 5.62 -12.14
N PHE A 288 -3.92 5.06 -12.07
CA PHE A 288 -5.13 5.79 -11.78
C PHE A 288 -5.87 5.15 -10.61
N VAL A 289 -6.58 5.98 -9.86
CA VAL A 289 -7.39 5.56 -8.73
C VAL A 289 -8.74 6.26 -8.84
N PHE A 290 -9.79 5.48 -8.74
CA PHE A 290 -11.16 5.98 -8.68
C PHE A 290 -11.81 5.52 -7.38
N THR A 291 -12.45 6.43 -6.65
CA THR A 291 -13.26 6.08 -5.50
C THR A 291 -14.62 6.78 -5.55
N ARG A 292 -15.64 6.07 -5.08
CA ARG A 292 -16.96 6.59 -4.83
C ARG A 292 -17.34 6.36 -3.38
N SER A 293 -17.59 7.43 -2.65
CA SER A 293 -18.06 7.38 -1.27
C SER A 293 -19.58 7.66 -1.25
N VAL A 294 -20.34 6.88 -0.46
CA VAL A 294 -21.79 7.02 -0.33
C VAL A 294 -22.12 7.34 1.13
N LYS A 295 -23.01 8.32 1.33
CA LYS A 295 -23.48 8.77 2.65
C LYS A 295 -24.50 7.83 3.27
#